data_7ce16be6c26991591fde290cd30bc602
#
_entry.id   7ce16be6c26991591fde290cd30bc602
#
_cell.length_a   1.000
_cell.length_b   1.000
_cell.length_c   1.000
_cell.angle_alpha   90.00
_cell.angle_beta   90.00
_cell.angle_gamma   90.00
#
_symmetry.space_group_name_H-M   'P 1'
#
loop_
_entity.id
_entity.type
_entity.pdbx_description
1 polymer ?
#
loop_
_entity_poly.entity_id
_entity_poly.type
_entity_poly.pdbx_seq_one_letter_code
_entity_poly.pdbx_strand_id
1 'polypeptide(L)'
;MAPKLRRVLKPWEFLPELVVVGGLGFFLVTKTDAALATMTSPRALTIMGAGLVAWVVGRFLLRMWLRSIMIQFGLFALAGLGALAVILVPAYRVTTVIEAPPPAVAPVTGAPAAAGTTAAPVAGRTGTFKGIDHRASGTVTFSKNGATSVIGLIDFEIEPGPDYKVYVVPGSDQRKAAGGTRIEALRGNKGTQYYEAPAGIDLTSGEWTLLIWCEIFGVPIANATPS
;
A
#
# COMPACT_ATOMS: atom_id res chain seq x y z
N MET A 1 -26.63 40.39 37.89
CA MET A 1 -25.63 39.62 37.13
C MET A 1 -25.78 38.16 37.49
N ALA A 2 -26.36 37.35 36.59
CA ALA A 2 -26.51 35.91 36.81
C ALA A 2 -25.18 35.21 36.58
N PRO A 3 -24.75 34.26 37.45
CA PRO A 3 -23.52 33.53 37.27
C PRO A 3 -23.65 32.65 36.01
N LYS A 4 -22.74 32.83 35.02
CA LYS A 4 -22.58 31.90 33.91
C LYS A 4 -22.22 30.53 34.49
N LEU A 5 -23.20 29.61 34.59
CA LEU A 5 -22.94 28.21 34.92
C LEU A 5 -21.87 27.71 33.95
N ARG A 6 -20.68 27.43 34.47
CA ARG A 6 -19.65 26.67 33.76
C ARG A 6 -20.26 25.30 33.46
N ARG A 7 -20.53 25.06 32.18
CA ARG A 7 -21.03 23.77 31.68
C ARG A 7 -19.94 22.73 31.97
N VAL A 8 -20.15 21.92 32.98
CA VAL A 8 -19.26 20.81 33.31
C VAL A 8 -19.37 19.82 32.11
N LEU A 9 -18.29 19.63 31.36
CA LEU A 9 -18.23 18.69 30.27
C LEU A 9 -18.42 17.28 30.83
N LYS A 10 -19.40 16.55 30.30
CA LYS A 10 -19.67 15.18 30.74
C LYS A 10 -18.71 14.22 30.11
N PRO A 11 -18.18 13.19 30.80
CA PRO A 11 -17.17 12.28 30.29
C PRO A 11 -17.56 11.59 28.97
N TRP A 12 -18.84 11.30 28.78
CA TRP A 12 -19.34 10.67 27.55
C TRP A 12 -19.24 11.55 26.28
N GLU A 13 -19.04 12.86 26.43
CA GLU A 13 -18.84 13.78 25.29
C GLU A 13 -17.51 13.52 24.58
N PHE A 14 -16.58 12.80 25.20
CA PHE A 14 -15.27 12.42 24.63
C PHE A 14 -15.22 10.98 24.10
N LEU A 15 -16.33 10.24 24.15
CA LEU A 15 -16.38 8.86 23.65
C LEU A 15 -15.92 8.70 22.19
N PRO A 16 -16.28 9.56 21.21
CA PRO A 16 -15.78 9.44 19.85
C PRO A 16 -14.27 9.57 19.77
N GLU A 17 -13.69 10.48 20.54
CA GLU A 17 -12.24 10.67 20.60
C GLU A 17 -11.55 9.45 21.22
N LEU A 18 -12.13 8.86 22.24
CA LEU A 18 -11.59 7.65 22.88
C LEU A 18 -11.60 6.46 21.92
N VAL A 19 -12.63 6.31 21.10
CA VAL A 19 -12.69 5.25 20.07
C VAL A 19 -11.60 5.44 19.00
N VAL A 20 -11.41 6.67 18.52
CA VAL A 20 -10.36 6.97 17.52
C VAL A 20 -8.97 6.76 18.13
N VAL A 21 -8.73 7.28 19.33
CA VAL A 21 -7.42 7.12 20.02
C VAL A 21 -7.15 5.65 20.34
N GLY A 22 -8.18 4.91 20.80
CA GLY A 22 -8.06 3.47 21.07
C GLY A 22 -7.75 2.67 19.80
N GLY A 23 -8.42 2.97 18.68
CA GLY A 23 -8.17 2.32 17.39
C GLY A 23 -6.77 2.63 16.84
N LEU A 24 -6.33 3.88 16.93
CA LEU A 24 -4.96 4.25 16.57
C LEU A 24 -3.92 3.60 17.49
N GLY A 25 -4.18 3.55 18.80
CA GLY A 25 -3.32 2.86 19.75
C GLY A 25 -3.21 1.37 19.46
N PHE A 26 -4.31 0.71 19.13
CA PHE A 26 -4.32 -0.69 18.70
C PHE A 26 -3.48 -0.89 17.41
N PHE A 27 -3.63 -0.01 16.42
CA PHE A 27 -2.81 -0.05 15.20
C PHE A 27 -1.32 0.11 15.51
N LEU A 28 -0.95 1.09 16.36
CA LEU A 28 0.44 1.32 16.76
C LEU A 28 1.09 0.11 17.43
N VAL A 29 0.33 -0.62 18.25
CA VAL A 29 0.85 -1.80 18.98
C VAL A 29 0.93 -3.02 18.06
N THR A 30 -0.03 -3.21 17.16
CA THR A 30 -0.11 -4.41 16.31
C THR A 30 0.70 -4.29 15.01
N LYS A 31 1.00 -3.07 14.57
CA LYS A 31 1.70 -2.75 13.30
C LYS A 31 2.82 -1.74 13.54
N THR A 32 3.72 -2.03 14.48
CA THR A 32 4.77 -1.10 14.93
C THR A 32 5.65 -0.59 13.79
N ASP A 33 6.09 -1.46 12.87
CA ASP A 33 6.98 -1.08 11.77
C ASP A 33 6.27 -0.12 10.79
N ALA A 34 5.04 -0.47 10.40
CA ALA A 34 4.21 0.39 9.54
C ALA A 34 3.87 1.73 10.20
N ALA A 35 3.65 1.71 11.51
CA ALA A 35 3.35 2.91 12.29
C ALA A 35 4.58 3.83 12.38
N LEU A 36 5.77 3.29 12.62
CA LEU A 36 7.01 4.04 12.63
C LEU A 36 7.32 4.66 11.26
N ALA A 37 7.20 3.87 10.18
CA ALA A 37 7.37 4.36 8.82
C ALA A 37 6.41 5.51 8.50
N THR A 38 5.14 5.39 8.93
CA THR A 38 4.14 6.44 8.77
C THR A 38 4.53 7.71 9.54
N MET A 39 4.99 7.59 10.77
CA MET A 39 5.39 8.73 11.61
C MET A 39 6.65 9.44 11.14
N THR A 40 7.52 8.77 10.38
CA THR A 40 8.73 9.38 9.81
C THR A 40 8.50 9.98 8.42
N SER A 41 7.37 9.69 7.77
CA SER A 41 7.04 10.22 6.46
C SER A 41 6.49 11.65 6.54
N PRO A 42 7.12 12.65 5.87
CA PRO A 42 6.61 14.02 5.84
C PRO A 42 5.19 14.11 5.24
N ARG A 43 4.89 13.25 4.27
CA ARG A 43 3.58 13.16 3.63
C ARG A 43 2.50 12.66 4.58
N ALA A 44 2.80 11.60 5.32
CA ALA A 44 1.90 11.07 6.33
C ALA A 44 1.63 12.09 7.44
N LEU A 45 2.67 12.76 7.94
CA LEU A 45 2.54 13.82 8.94
C LEU A 45 1.66 14.98 8.45
N THR A 46 1.79 15.37 7.18
CA THR A 46 0.94 16.40 6.57
C THR A 46 -0.53 15.96 6.53
N ILE A 47 -0.81 14.73 6.10
CA ILE A 47 -2.17 14.16 6.04
C ILE A 47 -2.76 14.08 7.45
N MET A 48 -2.00 13.58 8.43
CA MET A 48 -2.45 13.49 9.82
C MET A 48 -2.71 14.87 10.44
N GLY A 49 -1.81 15.83 10.20
CA GLY A 49 -1.96 17.21 10.66
C GLY A 49 -3.20 17.89 10.06
N ALA A 50 -3.40 17.76 8.75
CA ALA A 50 -4.59 18.29 8.07
C ALA A 50 -5.88 17.63 8.59
N GLY A 51 -5.86 16.32 8.81
CA GLY A 51 -6.98 15.58 9.41
C GLY A 51 -7.33 16.06 10.80
N LEU A 52 -6.33 16.29 11.65
CA LEU A 52 -6.53 16.82 13.01
C LEU A 52 -7.12 18.23 12.97
N VAL A 53 -6.60 19.12 12.13
CA VAL A 53 -7.12 20.48 11.95
C VAL A 53 -8.57 20.42 11.47
N ALA A 54 -8.87 19.62 10.45
CA ALA A 54 -10.24 19.45 9.96
C ALA A 54 -11.19 18.91 11.04
N TRP A 55 -10.73 17.98 11.87
CA TRP A 55 -11.48 17.46 13.02
C TRP A 55 -11.81 18.55 14.03
N VAL A 56 -10.82 19.33 14.47
CA VAL A 56 -11.00 20.40 15.46
C VAL A 56 -11.92 21.50 14.93
N VAL A 57 -11.68 21.97 13.70
CA VAL A 57 -12.49 23.02 13.06
C VAL A 57 -13.92 22.51 12.83
N GLY A 58 -14.09 21.30 12.32
CA GLY A 58 -15.41 20.68 12.14
C GLY A 58 -16.20 20.57 13.44
N ARG A 59 -15.52 20.18 14.53
CA ARG A 59 -16.15 20.13 15.86
C ARG A 59 -16.58 21.52 16.37
N PHE A 60 -15.75 22.53 16.15
CA PHE A 60 -16.06 23.90 16.51
C PHE A 60 -17.27 24.43 15.71
N LEU A 61 -17.26 24.26 14.38
CA LEU A 61 -18.35 24.70 13.51
C LEU A 61 -19.67 23.98 13.83
N LEU A 62 -19.64 22.67 14.04
CA LEU A 62 -20.83 21.91 14.40
C LEU A 62 -21.40 22.33 15.76
N ARG A 63 -20.55 22.69 16.74
CA ARG A 63 -21.01 23.26 18.01
C ARG A 63 -21.71 24.61 17.85
N MET A 64 -21.33 25.40 16.87
CA MET A 64 -22.00 26.68 16.56
C MET A 64 -23.36 26.47 15.87
N TRP A 65 -23.45 25.48 14.99
CA TRP A 65 -24.62 25.26 14.13
C TRP A 65 -25.68 24.35 14.74
N LEU A 66 -25.26 23.31 15.45
CA LEU A 66 -26.17 22.31 15.99
C LEU A 66 -26.39 22.50 17.51
N ARG A 67 -27.62 22.76 17.87
CA ARG A 67 -28.01 22.86 19.31
C ARG A 67 -28.08 21.51 20.00
N SER A 68 -28.35 20.43 19.26
CA SER A 68 -28.47 19.09 19.82
C SER A 68 -27.11 18.42 19.96
N ILE A 69 -26.69 18.16 21.17
CA ILE A 69 -25.42 17.50 21.51
C ILE A 69 -25.41 16.04 21.03
N MET A 70 -26.58 15.40 21.03
CA MET A 70 -26.69 14.00 20.54
C MET A 70 -26.42 13.87 19.04
N ILE A 71 -26.90 14.83 18.23
CA ILE A 71 -26.65 14.86 16.79
C ILE A 71 -25.16 15.11 16.51
N GLN A 72 -24.55 16.08 17.23
CA GLN A 72 -23.11 16.32 17.13
C GLN A 72 -22.31 15.07 17.45
N PHE A 73 -22.65 14.40 18.56
CA PHE A 73 -22.02 13.16 18.98
C PHE A 73 -22.12 12.06 17.90
N GLY A 74 -23.34 11.83 17.37
CA GLY A 74 -23.57 10.82 16.34
C GLY A 74 -22.77 11.09 15.07
N LEU A 75 -22.73 12.34 14.60
CA LEU A 75 -21.96 12.71 13.40
C LEU A 75 -20.45 12.52 13.61
N PHE A 76 -19.91 12.91 14.78
CA PHE A 76 -18.48 12.72 15.06
C PHE A 76 -18.12 11.26 15.26
N ALA A 77 -18.95 10.47 15.92
CA ALA A 77 -18.76 9.03 16.05
C ALA A 77 -18.73 8.36 14.70
N LEU A 78 -19.68 8.70 13.82
CA LEU A 78 -19.73 8.14 12.45
C LEU A 78 -18.51 8.55 11.62
N ALA A 79 -18.12 9.82 11.67
CA ALA A 79 -16.93 10.32 10.97
C ALA A 79 -15.64 9.66 11.49
N GLY A 80 -15.50 9.50 12.82
CA GLY A 80 -14.37 8.84 13.45
C GLY A 80 -14.27 7.35 13.09
N LEU A 81 -15.39 6.64 13.12
CA LEU A 81 -15.46 5.24 12.69
C LEU A 81 -15.14 5.09 11.21
N GLY A 82 -15.65 6.00 10.36
CA GLY A 82 -15.34 6.02 8.94
C GLY A 82 -13.84 6.23 8.67
N ALA A 83 -13.23 7.22 9.32
CA ALA A 83 -11.79 7.48 9.22
C ALA A 83 -10.96 6.28 9.69
N LEU A 84 -11.35 5.66 10.80
CA LEU A 84 -10.70 4.47 11.34
C LEU A 84 -10.83 3.28 10.36
N ALA A 85 -11.98 3.08 9.76
CA ALA A 85 -12.21 2.02 8.79
C ALA A 85 -11.33 2.18 7.54
N VAL A 86 -11.15 3.41 7.04
CA VAL A 86 -10.26 3.71 5.89
C VAL A 86 -8.81 3.31 6.18
N ILE A 87 -8.36 3.40 7.42
CA ILE A 87 -7.00 3.02 7.83
C ILE A 87 -6.91 1.53 8.15
N LEU A 88 -7.82 1.01 8.97
CA LEU A 88 -7.73 -0.36 9.49
C LEU A 88 -8.09 -1.42 8.44
N VAL A 89 -9.15 -1.19 7.64
CA VAL A 89 -9.58 -2.21 6.67
C VAL A 89 -8.46 -2.59 5.70
N PRO A 90 -7.77 -1.65 5.02
CA PRO A 90 -6.64 -2.01 4.17
C PRO A 90 -5.46 -2.63 4.93
N ALA A 91 -5.18 -2.17 6.16
CA ALA A 91 -4.06 -2.66 6.96
C ALA A 91 -4.20 -4.12 7.43
N TYR A 92 -5.44 -4.65 7.47
CA TYR A 92 -5.70 -6.03 7.89
C TYR A 92 -6.31 -6.91 6.80
N ARG A 93 -6.70 -6.33 5.65
CA ARG A 93 -7.29 -7.09 4.56
C ARG A 93 -6.22 -7.85 3.78
N VAL A 94 -6.22 -9.16 3.89
CA VAL A 94 -5.40 -10.04 3.06
C VAL A 94 -6.14 -10.32 1.75
N THR A 95 -5.46 -10.08 0.62
CA THR A 95 -5.94 -10.41 -0.71
C THR A 95 -4.94 -11.38 -1.36
N THR A 96 -5.40 -12.59 -1.65
CA THR A 96 -4.59 -13.61 -2.32
C THR A 96 -4.88 -13.60 -3.81
N VAL A 97 -3.84 -13.59 -4.62
CA VAL A 97 -3.92 -13.68 -6.09
C VAL A 97 -3.05 -14.84 -6.53
N ILE A 98 -3.59 -15.70 -7.40
CA ILE A 98 -2.86 -16.82 -8.01
C ILE A 98 -3.08 -16.74 -9.51
N GLU A 99 -2.12 -16.19 -10.22
CA GLU A 99 -2.12 -16.07 -11.68
C GLU A 99 -1.23 -17.15 -12.29
N ALA A 100 -1.63 -17.65 -13.45
CA ALA A 100 -0.76 -18.47 -14.29
C ALA A 100 0.25 -17.57 -15.00
N PRO A 101 1.48 -18.06 -15.29
CA PRO A 101 2.43 -17.30 -16.08
C PRO A 101 1.81 -16.94 -17.44
N PRO A 102 2.08 -15.73 -17.98
CA PRO A 102 1.57 -15.34 -19.27
C PRO A 102 2.06 -16.32 -20.33
N PRO A 103 1.20 -16.67 -21.32
CA PRO A 103 1.57 -17.60 -22.39
C PRO A 103 2.78 -17.06 -23.14
N ALA A 104 3.79 -17.91 -23.35
CA ALA A 104 4.97 -17.52 -24.11
C ALA A 104 4.55 -17.16 -25.54
N VAL A 105 4.96 -15.99 -26.01
CA VAL A 105 4.84 -15.64 -27.45
C VAL A 105 5.79 -16.52 -28.21
N ALA A 106 5.25 -17.44 -29.01
CA ALA A 106 6.07 -18.29 -29.89
C ALA A 106 6.91 -17.41 -30.80
N PRO A 107 8.21 -17.72 -31.00
CA PRO A 107 9.02 -17.02 -31.99
C PRO A 107 8.34 -17.17 -33.36
N VAL A 108 8.14 -16.05 -34.06
CA VAL A 108 7.57 -16.01 -35.40
C VAL A 108 8.64 -16.54 -36.40
N THR A 109 8.86 -17.81 -36.35
CA THR A 109 9.63 -18.54 -37.37
C THR A 109 8.67 -19.55 -38.01
N GLY A 110 8.38 -19.37 -39.30
CA GLY A 110 7.41 -20.15 -40.05
C GLY A 110 7.76 -21.64 -40.17
N ALA A 111 7.58 -22.39 -39.11
CA ALA A 111 7.58 -23.85 -39.11
C ALA A 111 6.34 -24.35 -38.37
N PRO A 112 5.65 -25.41 -38.83
CA PRO A 112 4.43 -25.90 -38.20
C PRO A 112 4.71 -26.42 -36.79
N ALA A 113 4.07 -25.84 -35.79
CA ALA A 113 4.18 -26.20 -34.41
C ALA A 113 3.59 -27.59 -34.16
N ALA A 114 4.39 -28.51 -33.63
CA ALA A 114 3.87 -29.69 -32.95
C ALA A 114 3.17 -29.28 -31.65
N ALA A 115 1.93 -29.72 -31.51
CA ALA A 115 1.10 -29.43 -30.34
C ALA A 115 1.70 -30.01 -29.06
N GLY A 116 1.81 -29.21 -28.02
CA GLY A 116 1.84 -29.72 -26.64
C GLY A 116 3.11 -29.51 -25.82
N THR A 117 3.69 -28.28 -25.80
CA THR A 117 4.60 -27.92 -24.71
C THR A 117 4.38 -26.44 -24.40
N THR A 118 3.79 -26.17 -23.27
CA THR A 118 3.75 -24.82 -22.69
C THR A 118 5.19 -24.41 -22.42
N ALA A 119 5.79 -23.63 -23.32
CA ALA A 119 7.15 -23.15 -23.14
C ALA A 119 7.14 -22.25 -21.89
N ALA A 120 7.88 -22.67 -20.87
CA ALA A 120 8.15 -21.83 -19.72
C ALA A 120 8.81 -20.51 -20.17
N PRO A 121 8.57 -19.39 -19.54
CA PRO A 121 9.26 -18.12 -19.83
C PRO A 121 10.77 -18.38 -19.86
N VAL A 122 11.47 -17.85 -20.85
CA VAL A 122 12.93 -17.97 -20.96
C VAL A 122 13.52 -17.54 -19.60
N ALA A 123 14.42 -18.39 -19.06
CA ALA A 123 15.03 -18.18 -17.75
C ALA A 123 15.52 -16.75 -17.60
N GLY A 124 14.83 -16.04 -16.75
CA GLY A 124 15.09 -14.64 -16.46
C GLY A 124 15.91 -14.49 -15.19
N ARG A 125 16.23 -13.28 -14.84
CA ARG A 125 16.89 -12.93 -13.60
C ARG A 125 15.93 -13.13 -12.41
N THR A 126 16.46 -13.56 -11.27
CA THR A 126 15.67 -13.81 -10.06
C THR A 126 16.23 -13.05 -8.86
N GLY A 127 15.37 -12.66 -7.94
CA GLY A 127 15.77 -12.03 -6.69
C GLY A 127 14.78 -12.32 -5.58
N THR A 128 15.23 -12.25 -4.33
CA THR A 128 14.40 -12.47 -3.16
C THR A 128 13.94 -11.13 -2.59
N PHE A 129 12.66 -11.04 -2.22
CA PHE A 129 12.14 -9.86 -1.55
C PHE A 129 12.75 -9.66 -0.17
N LYS A 130 13.08 -8.40 0.11
CA LYS A 130 13.49 -7.91 1.43
C LYS A 130 12.47 -6.89 1.90
N GLY A 131 11.92 -7.11 3.10
CA GLY A 131 11.10 -6.11 3.77
C GLY A 131 11.94 -4.90 4.16
N ILE A 132 11.40 -3.70 4.01
CA ILE A 132 12.01 -2.44 4.45
C ILE A 132 11.24 -1.93 5.67
N ASP A 133 10.03 -1.43 5.47
CA ASP A 133 9.15 -0.94 6.53
C ASP A 133 8.07 -1.95 6.93
N HIS A 134 7.95 -3.04 6.17
CA HIS A 134 7.03 -4.15 6.40
C HIS A 134 7.72 -5.48 6.13
N ARG A 135 7.21 -6.56 6.74
CA ARG A 135 7.68 -7.91 6.41
C ARG A 135 7.24 -8.27 5.00
N ALA A 136 8.18 -8.80 4.23
CA ALA A 136 7.93 -9.29 2.88
C ALA A 136 8.77 -10.55 2.62
N SER A 137 8.23 -11.46 1.80
CA SER A 137 8.91 -12.65 1.34
C SER A 137 8.46 -13.02 -0.08
N GLY A 138 9.13 -13.98 -0.69
CA GLY A 138 8.87 -14.44 -2.04
C GLY A 138 10.01 -14.12 -3.00
N THR A 139 9.82 -14.51 -4.26
CA THR A 139 10.81 -14.34 -5.33
C THR A 139 10.26 -13.43 -6.41
N VAL A 140 11.07 -12.49 -6.87
CA VAL A 140 10.79 -11.73 -8.10
C VAL A 140 11.54 -12.37 -9.27
N THR A 141 10.89 -12.43 -10.43
CA THR A 141 11.51 -12.86 -11.67
C THR A 141 11.35 -11.77 -12.72
N PHE A 142 12.44 -11.49 -13.48
CA PHE A 142 12.41 -10.67 -14.68
C PHE A 142 12.67 -11.56 -15.88
N SER A 143 11.74 -11.63 -16.79
CA SER A 143 11.83 -12.46 -17.99
C SER A 143 11.35 -11.70 -19.22
N LYS A 144 11.55 -12.25 -20.41
CA LYS A 144 10.98 -11.70 -21.65
C LYS A 144 9.89 -12.60 -22.19
N ASN A 145 8.84 -11.94 -22.68
CA ASN A 145 7.80 -12.56 -23.49
C ASN A 145 7.72 -11.79 -24.82
N GLY A 146 8.43 -12.29 -25.84
CA GLY A 146 8.66 -11.52 -27.06
C GLY A 146 9.48 -10.25 -26.80
N ALA A 147 8.94 -9.09 -27.15
CA ALA A 147 9.59 -7.80 -26.94
C ALA A 147 9.28 -7.19 -25.55
N THR A 148 8.34 -7.77 -24.80
CA THR A 148 7.88 -7.24 -23.52
C THR A 148 8.63 -7.88 -22.36
N SER A 149 9.11 -7.08 -21.41
CA SER A 149 9.63 -7.58 -20.14
C SER A 149 8.48 -7.93 -19.21
N VAL A 150 8.53 -9.13 -18.62
CA VAL A 150 7.54 -9.65 -17.68
C VAL A 150 8.15 -9.72 -16.29
N ILE A 151 7.41 -9.26 -15.31
CA ILE A 151 7.73 -9.27 -13.89
C ILE A 151 6.85 -10.31 -13.24
N GLY A 152 7.44 -11.34 -12.63
CA GLY A 152 6.71 -12.31 -11.82
C GLY A 152 7.02 -12.12 -10.35
N LEU A 153 6.00 -12.04 -9.54
CA LEU A 153 6.06 -12.12 -8.08
C LEU A 153 5.60 -13.54 -7.72
N ILE A 154 6.53 -14.39 -7.31
CA ILE A 154 6.29 -15.82 -7.09
C ILE A 154 6.30 -16.09 -5.58
N ASP A 155 5.27 -16.80 -5.10
CA ASP A 155 5.08 -17.10 -3.67
C ASP A 155 5.25 -15.85 -2.80
N PHE A 156 4.78 -14.74 -3.33
CA PHE A 156 4.91 -13.42 -2.73
C PHE A 156 3.99 -13.30 -1.53
N GLU A 157 4.51 -12.73 -0.45
CA GLU A 157 3.73 -12.37 0.73
C GLU A 157 4.27 -11.06 1.32
N ILE A 158 3.36 -10.13 1.58
CA ILE A 158 3.67 -8.84 2.20
C ILE A 158 2.55 -8.45 3.17
N GLU A 159 2.90 -7.77 4.25
CA GLU A 159 1.90 -7.22 5.16
C GLU A 159 0.94 -6.29 4.41
N PRO A 160 -0.39 -6.41 4.63
CA PRO A 160 -1.37 -5.54 3.98
C PRO A 160 -1.15 -4.06 4.28
N GLY A 161 -1.47 -3.20 3.32
CA GLY A 161 -1.41 -1.76 3.45
C GLY A 161 -2.31 -1.05 2.44
N PRO A 162 -2.48 0.28 2.58
CA PRO A 162 -3.60 0.96 1.93
C PRO A 162 -3.42 1.24 0.44
N ASP A 163 -2.20 1.38 -0.06
CA ASP A 163 -2.01 1.86 -1.45
C ASP A 163 -0.65 1.45 -2.01
N TYR A 164 -0.45 0.15 -2.16
CA TYR A 164 0.80 -0.38 -2.70
C TYR A 164 0.83 -0.35 -4.21
N LYS A 165 1.96 0.09 -4.75
CA LYS A 165 2.27 0.11 -6.18
C LYS A 165 3.56 -0.62 -6.45
N VAL A 166 3.62 -1.22 -7.62
CA VAL A 166 4.80 -1.90 -8.14
C VAL A 166 5.59 -0.91 -8.99
N TYR A 167 6.86 -0.73 -8.67
CA TYR A 167 7.80 0.10 -9.41
C TYR A 167 9.00 -0.73 -9.86
N VAL A 168 9.57 -0.38 -11.00
CA VAL A 168 10.92 -0.79 -11.39
C VAL A 168 11.83 0.43 -11.36
N VAL A 169 12.95 0.32 -10.67
CA VAL A 169 13.88 1.42 -10.44
C VAL A 169 15.26 1.01 -10.93
N PRO A 170 15.95 1.81 -11.77
CA PRO A 170 17.31 1.50 -12.20
C PRO A 170 18.26 1.45 -10.99
N GLY A 171 19.16 0.46 -11.00
CA GLY A 171 20.14 0.22 -9.95
C GLY A 171 19.72 -0.84 -8.94
N SER A 172 20.67 -1.28 -8.10
CA SER A 172 20.46 -2.28 -7.07
C SER A 172 20.02 -1.65 -5.74
N ASP A 173 19.27 -2.39 -4.94
CA ASP A 173 18.78 -2.07 -3.59
C ASP A 173 18.13 -0.67 -3.48
N GLN A 174 17.39 -0.27 -4.50
CA GLN A 174 16.71 1.02 -4.50
C GLN A 174 15.56 1.06 -3.49
N ARG A 175 15.48 2.18 -2.76
CA ARG A 175 14.47 2.40 -1.70
C ARG A 175 13.64 3.66 -1.92
N LYS A 176 13.74 4.26 -3.09
CA LYS A 176 12.97 5.45 -3.49
C LYS A 176 12.35 5.20 -4.86
N ALA A 177 11.10 5.58 -5.03
CA ALA A 177 10.42 5.48 -6.31
C ALA A 177 10.89 6.55 -7.33
N ALA A 178 11.59 7.59 -6.86
CA ALA A 178 12.13 8.65 -7.72
C ALA A 178 13.14 8.08 -8.74
N GLY A 179 12.96 8.42 -10.01
CA GLY A 179 13.76 7.90 -11.12
C GLY A 179 13.32 6.52 -11.62
N GLY A 180 12.37 5.89 -10.96
CA GLY A 180 11.76 4.63 -11.38
C GLY A 180 10.51 4.81 -12.22
N THR A 181 10.07 3.71 -12.81
CA THR A 181 8.81 3.64 -13.57
C THR A 181 7.77 2.87 -12.75
N ARG A 182 6.61 3.49 -12.56
CA ARG A 182 5.45 2.81 -12.00
C ARG A 182 4.89 1.83 -13.01
N ILE A 183 4.71 0.59 -12.58
CA ILE A 183 4.10 -0.46 -13.38
C ILE A 183 2.59 -0.45 -13.17
N GLU A 184 2.14 -0.86 -11.99
CA GLU A 184 0.72 -1.01 -11.68
C GLU A 184 0.47 -0.94 -10.17
N ALA A 185 -0.81 -0.98 -9.76
CA ALA A 185 -1.17 -1.25 -8.39
C ALA A 185 -0.86 -2.71 -8.04
N LEU A 186 -0.41 -2.98 -6.81
CA LEU A 186 -0.26 -4.34 -6.32
C LEU A 186 -1.65 -4.98 -6.22
N ARG A 187 -1.85 -6.11 -6.92
CA ARG A 187 -3.16 -6.77 -7.02
C ARG A 187 -3.53 -7.57 -5.77
N GLY A 188 -2.54 -8.12 -5.09
CA GLY A 188 -2.73 -8.85 -3.84
C GLY A 188 -1.50 -8.85 -2.95
N ASN A 189 -1.74 -9.08 -1.65
CA ASN A 189 -0.68 -9.16 -0.65
C ASN A 189 0.00 -10.52 -0.61
N LYS A 190 -0.62 -11.54 -1.23
CA LYS A 190 -0.17 -12.92 -1.17
C LYS A 190 -0.41 -13.64 -2.48
N GLY A 191 0.49 -14.56 -2.83
CA GLY A 191 0.37 -15.49 -3.94
C GLY A 191 1.29 -15.17 -5.10
N THR A 192 0.90 -15.56 -6.31
CA THR A 192 1.69 -15.38 -7.53
C THR A 192 0.99 -14.40 -8.45
N GLN A 193 1.71 -13.39 -8.92
CA GLN A 193 1.20 -12.30 -9.76
C GLN A 193 2.19 -11.97 -10.86
N TYR A 194 1.69 -11.59 -12.03
CA TYR A 194 2.53 -11.20 -13.16
C TYR A 194 2.16 -9.80 -13.65
N TYR A 195 3.16 -9.03 -14.03
CA TYR A 195 3.02 -7.68 -14.58
C TYR A 195 3.85 -7.54 -15.84
N GLU A 196 3.40 -6.68 -16.75
CA GLU A 196 4.15 -6.31 -17.93
C GLU A 196 4.81 -4.95 -17.72
N ALA A 197 6.09 -4.85 -18.05
CA ALA A 197 6.76 -3.57 -18.07
C ALA A 197 6.34 -2.76 -19.29
N PRO A 198 6.26 -1.42 -19.18
CA PRO A 198 6.01 -0.56 -20.32
C PRO A 198 7.03 -0.76 -21.44
N ALA A 199 6.61 -0.51 -22.68
CA ALA A 199 7.46 -0.62 -23.85
C ALA A 199 8.75 0.20 -23.68
N GLY A 200 9.86 -0.39 -24.12
CA GLY A 200 11.19 0.24 -24.04
C GLY A 200 11.96 -0.04 -22.74
N ILE A 201 11.35 -0.70 -21.75
CA ILE A 201 12.03 -1.11 -20.52
C ILE A 201 12.52 -2.56 -20.66
N ASP A 202 13.82 -2.77 -20.71
CA ASP A 202 14.44 -4.09 -20.70
C ASP A 202 14.94 -4.45 -19.30
N LEU A 203 14.15 -5.22 -18.57
CA LEU A 203 14.47 -5.68 -17.22
C LEU A 203 15.46 -6.86 -17.20
N THR A 204 15.76 -7.45 -18.35
CA THR A 204 16.71 -8.55 -18.44
C THR A 204 18.15 -8.09 -18.62
N SER A 205 18.35 -6.78 -18.86
CA SER A 205 19.67 -6.14 -19.00
C SER A 205 19.84 -5.03 -17.96
N GLY A 206 21.09 -4.77 -17.59
CA GLY A 206 21.40 -3.74 -16.57
C GLY A 206 20.98 -4.17 -15.14
N GLU A 207 21.11 -3.27 -14.19
CA GLU A 207 20.67 -3.48 -12.80
C GLU A 207 19.30 -2.81 -12.58
N TRP A 208 18.38 -3.57 -12.01
CA TRP A 208 17.04 -3.11 -11.70
C TRP A 208 16.61 -3.60 -10.34
N THR A 209 15.91 -2.76 -9.63
CA THR A 209 15.20 -3.10 -8.40
C THR A 209 13.71 -3.10 -8.64
N LEU A 210 13.02 -4.18 -8.27
CA LEU A 210 11.59 -4.15 -8.07
C LEU A 210 11.33 -3.55 -6.68
N LEU A 211 10.53 -2.48 -6.62
CA LEU A 211 10.19 -1.77 -5.40
C LEU A 211 8.67 -1.80 -5.19
N ILE A 212 8.24 -2.26 -4.03
CA ILE A 212 6.87 -2.07 -3.56
C ILE A 212 6.83 -0.77 -2.77
N TRP A 213 6.02 0.16 -3.23
CA TRP A 213 5.93 1.53 -2.71
C TRP A 213 4.53 1.87 -2.26
N CYS A 214 4.39 2.46 -1.08
CA CYS A 214 3.12 3.01 -0.61
C CYS A 214 2.99 4.47 -1.08
N GLU A 215 2.09 4.73 -2.05
CA GLU A 215 1.96 6.08 -2.62
C GLU A 215 1.35 7.09 -1.66
N ILE A 216 0.35 6.69 -0.87
CA ILE A 216 -0.29 7.59 0.11
C ILE A 216 0.74 8.14 1.10
N PHE A 217 1.57 7.26 1.66
CA PHE A 217 2.53 7.68 2.68
C PHE A 217 3.91 8.06 2.11
N GLY A 218 4.18 7.71 0.85
CA GLY A 218 5.45 8.02 0.20
C GLY A 218 6.62 7.27 0.84
N VAL A 219 6.43 5.99 1.17
CA VAL A 219 7.43 5.14 1.85
C VAL A 219 7.70 3.84 1.09
N PRO A 220 8.94 3.32 1.15
CA PRO A 220 9.27 2.01 0.63
C PRO A 220 8.75 0.91 1.55
N ILE A 221 8.18 -0.14 0.99
CA ILE A 221 7.62 -1.24 1.76
C ILE A 221 8.52 -2.47 1.69
N ALA A 222 8.91 -2.88 0.49
CA ALA A 222 9.82 -3.98 0.23
C ALA A 222 10.50 -3.79 -1.11
N ASN A 223 11.66 -4.39 -1.28
CA ASN A 223 12.35 -4.42 -2.57
C ASN A 223 12.98 -5.78 -2.87
N ALA A 224 13.34 -5.99 -4.13
CA ALA A 224 14.14 -7.10 -4.58
C ALA A 224 14.99 -6.67 -5.78
N THR A 225 16.25 -7.11 -5.83
CA THR A 225 17.15 -6.88 -6.96
C THR A 225 17.45 -8.21 -7.62
N PRO A 226 16.86 -8.52 -8.78
CA PRO A 226 17.15 -9.73 -9.55
C PRO A 226 18.55 -9.68 -10.16
N SER A 227 19.28 -10.77 -10.05
CA SER A 227 20.63 -10.93 -10.60
C SER A 227 20.72 -12.14 -11.55
#